data_3ff564c51c1afc150a9a03645c87bd60
#
_entry.id   3ff564c51c1afc150a9a03645c87bd60
#
_cell.length_a   1.000
_cell.length_b   1.000
_cell.length_c   1.000
_cell.angle_alpha   90.00
_cell.angle_beta   90.00
_cell.angle_gamma   90.00
#
_symmetry.space_group_name_H-M   'P 1'
#
loop_
_entity.id
_entity.type
_entity.pdbx_description
1 polymer ?
#
loop_
_entity_poly.entity_id
_entity_poly.type
_entity_poly.pdbx_seq_one_letter_code
_entity_poly.pdbx_strand_id
1 'polypeptide(L)'
;FNEWHEQDLRDMIRAFRNSPSVVMWSIGNEILEQSDKINGESIANELAMICKQEDSTRPTTAGFNYYPAPIKNGLASAIDLVGWNYKPRKYVEITERHPNWLIYGSETSSTVSSRGIYHLPVEKYELHESLQITSYDIIGPPWAYPPDIEFESLENNPNNLGEFIWTGFDYLGEPT
;
A
#
# COMPACT_ATOMS: atom_id res chain seq x y z
N PHE A 1 -15.71 9.47 11.83
CA PHE A 1 -15.03 10.26 10.79
C PHE A 1 -15.50 11.73 10.88
N ASN A 2 -16.73 12.05 10.56
CA ASN A 2 -17.26 13.41 10.39
C ASN A 2 -17.01 14.39 11.56
N GLU A 3 -16.80 13.91 12.76
CA GLU A 3 -16.65 14.71 13.96
C GLU A 3 -15.19 15.01 14.31
N TRP A 4 -14.27 14.08 14.00
CA TRP A 4 -12.89 14.13 14.52
C TRP A 4 -11.79 14.11 13.47
N HIS A 5 -12.09 13.76 12.22
CA HIS A 5 -11.07 13.54 11.18
C HIS A 5 -10.11 14.73 10.99
N GLU A 6 -10.64 15.94 11.00
CA GLU A 6 -9.82 17.15 10.82
C GLU A 6 -8.88 17.35 12.03
N GLN A 7 -9.40 17.24 13.24
CA GLN A 7 -8.59 17.43 14.45
C GLN A 7 -7.51 16.34 14.55
N ASP A 8 -7.88 15.08 14.38
CA ASP A 8 -6.94 13.95 14.50
C ASP A 8 -5.83 14.06 13.46
N LEU A 9 -6.18 14.41 12.21
CA LEU A 9 -5.20 14.56 11.13
C LEU A 9 -4.26 15.75 11.40
N ARG A 10 -4.77 16.88 11.82
CA ARG A 10 -3.95 18.06 12.19
C ARG A 10 -3.02 17.75 13.35
N ASP A 11 -3.52 17.09 14.38
CA ASP A 11 -2.74 16.76 15.57
C ASP A 11 -1.62 15.76 15.25
N MET A 12 -1.89 14.77 14.40
CA MET A 12 -0.87 13.85 13.88
C MET A 12 0.23 14.62 13.14
N ILE A 13 -0.14 15.47 12.19
CA ILE A 13 0.85 16.22 11.40
C ILE A 13 1.66 17.15 12.29
N ARG A 14 1.04 17.89 13.20
CA ARG A 14 1.72 18.81 14.13
C ARG A 14 2.69 18.09 15.05
N ALA A 15 2.33 16.86 15.49
CA ALA A 15 3.20 16.05 16.33
C ALA A 15 4.47 15.59 15.60
N PHE A 16 4.38 15.27 14.30
CA PHE A 16 5.46 14.59 13.57
C PHE A 16 6.11 15.40 12.44
N ARG A 17 5.58 16.55 12.03
CA ARG A 17 6.13 17.34 10.89
C ARG A 17 7.58 17.80 11.07
N ASN A 18 8.08 17.85 12.29
CA ASN A 18 9.48 18.18 12.57
C ASN A 18 10.40 16.95 12.55
N SER A 19 9.86 15.74 12.36
CA SER A 19 10.67 14.53 12.25
C SER A 19 11.22 14.39 10.83
N PRO A 20 12.55 14.33 10.65
CA PRO A 20 13.16 14.16 9.33
C PRO A 20 12.90 12.78 8.71
N SER A 21 12.48 11.80 9.51
CA SER A 21 12.12 10.46 9.04
C SER A 21 10.75 10.37 8.38
N VAL A 22 9.88 11.37 8.59
CA VAL A 22 8.60 11.44 7.92
C VAL A 22 8.80 12.02 6.52
N VAL A 23 8.48 11.27 5.48
CA VAL A 23 8.71 11.67 4.08
C VAL A 23 7.43 11.99 3.33
N MET A 24 6.28 11.51 3.80
CA MET A 24 4.96 11.73 3.20
C MET A 24 3.85 11.56 4.24
N TRP A 25 2.66 12.10 3.94
CA TRP A 25 1.47 11.98 4.78
C TRP A 25 0.45 11.07 4.11
N SER A 26 0.18 9.92 4.73
CA SER A 26 -0.88 9.03 4.25
C SER A 26 -2.22 9.44 4.84
N ILE A 27 -3.20 9.68 3.96
CA ILE A 27 -4.58 10.03 4.34
C ILE A 27 -5.49 8.81 4.48
N GLY A 28 -5.00 7.61 4.18
CA GLY A 28 -5.77 6.38 4.32
C GLY A 28 -5.10 5.16 3.70
N ASN A 29 -5.50 3.99 4.18
CA ASN A 29 -5.11 2.69 3.63
C ASN A 29 -6.34 1.82 3.46
N GLU A 30 -6.56 1.28 2.26
CA GLU A 30 -7.67 0.38 1.90
C GLU A 30 -9.06 0.89 2.31
N ILE A 31 -9.21 2.22 2.30
CA ILE A 31 -10.44 2.92 2.69
C ILE A 31 -11.61 2.60 1.75
N LEU A 32 -12.84 2.65 2.28
CA LEU A 32 -14.05 2.35 1.51
C LEU A 32 -14.29 3.34 0.37
N GLU A 33 -13.86 4.57 0.54
CA GLU A 33 -13.97 5.67 -0.41
C GLU A 33 -13.26 5.40 -1.73
N GLN A 34 -12.29 4.48 -1.77
CA GLN A 34 -11.67 4.04 -3.03
C GLN A 34 -12.67 3.45 -4.03
N SER A 35 -13.84 2.96 -3.53
CA SER A 35 -14.93 2.44 -4.34
C SER A 35 -16.17 3.35 -4.37
N ASP A 36 -16.18 4.45 -3.61
CA ASP A 36 -17.27 5.42 -3.58
C ASP A 36 -17.21 6.34 -4.80
N LYS A 37 -18.20 6.21 -5.68
CA LYS A 37 -18.27 6.99 -6.93
C LYS A 37 -18.70 8.44 -6.73
N ILE A 38 -19.20 8.79 -5.56
CA ILE A 38 -19.79 10.12 -5.29
C ILE A 38 -18.84 10.97 -4.46
N ASN A 39 -18.28 10.42 -3.38
CA ASN A 39 -17.57 11.20 -2.38
C ASN A 39 -16.05 10.96 -2.35
N GLY A 40 -15.54 9.90 -3.00
CA GLY A 40 -14.13 9.52 -2.92
C GLY A 40 -13.16 10.65 -3.22
N GLU A 41 -13.35 11.35 -4.33
CA GLU A 41 -12.52 12.49 -4.72
C GLU A 41 -12.62 13.67 -3.76
N SER A 42 -13.85 14.02 -3.33
CA SER A 42 -14.06 15.19 -2.45
C SER A 42 -13.44 14.99 -1.08
N ILE A 43 -13.58 13.80 -0.50
CA ILE A 43 -12.99 13.44 0.79
C ILE A 43 -11.46 13.44 0.70
N ALA A 44 -10.89 12.88 -0.35
CA ALA A 44 -9.46 12.88 -0.56
C ALA A 44 -8.89 14.30 -0.72
N ASN A 45 -9.56 15.15 -1.49
CA ASN A 45 -9.18 16.56 -1.64
C ASN A 45 -9.22 17.32 -0.31
N GLU A 46 -10.26 17.10 0.51
CA GLU A 46 -10.38 17.70 1.84
C GLU A 46 -9.21 17.29 2.75
N LEU A 47 -8.94 15.98 2.86
CA LEU A 47 -7.86 15.49 3.70
C LEU A 47 -6.48 15.92 3.19
N ALA A 48 -6.25 15.88 1.89
CA ALA A 48 -5.01 16.38 1.29
C ALA A 48 -4.79 17.87 1.54
N MET A 49 -5.86 18.67 1.47
CA MET A 49 -5.81 20.11 1.79
C MET A 49 -5.45 20.34 3.25
N ILE A 50 -6.01 19.59 4.20
CA ILE A 50 -5.65 19.67 5.62
C ILE A 50 -4.16 19.37 5.80
N CYS A 51 -3.65 18.32 5.16
CA CYS A 51 -2.22 18.00 5.19
C CYS A 51 -1.37 19.18 4.70
N LYS A 52 -1.70 19.74 3.55
CA LYS A 52 -0.96 20.87 2.96
C LYS A 52 -1.02 22.16 3.78
N GLN A 53 -2.10 22.40 4.50
CA GLN A 53 -2.21 23.52 5.42
C GLN A 53 -1.28 23.39 6.63
N GLU A 54 -1.08 22.18 7.15
CA GLU A 54 -0.22 21.92 8.30
C GLU A 54 1.25 21.68 7.90
N ASP A 55 1.49 21.09 6.74
CA ASP A 55 2.82 20.84 6.18
C ASP A 55 2.79 20.80 4.65
N SER A 56 3.14 21.92 4.02
CA SER A 56 3.23 22.03 2.56
C SER A 56 4.50 21.42 1.96
N THR A 57 5.43 20.93 2.78
CA THR A 57 6.75 20.46 2.33
C THR A 57 6.77 18.99 1.94
N ARG A 58 5.79 18.21 2.38
CA ARG A 58 5.70 16.78 2.13
C ARG A 58 4.50 16.43 1.25
N PRO A 59 4.63 15.39 0.40
CA PRO A 59 3.53 14.92 -0.43
C PRO A 59 2.48 14.17 0.40
N THR A 60 1.26 14.16 -0.12
CA THR A 60 0.16 13.35 0.38
C THR A 60 0.06 12.04 -0.40
N THR A 61 -0.40 10.98 0.27
CA THR A 61 -0.56 9.65 -0.31
C THR A 61 -1.73 8.88 0.30
N ALA A 62 -2.09 7.76 -0.30
CA ALA A 62 -2.97 6.73 0.25
C ALA A 62 -2.64 5.38 -0.41
N GLY A 63 -2.90 4.28 0.31
CA GLY A 63 -2.73 2.92 -0.21
C GLY A 63 -4.05 2.34 -0.72
N PHE A 64 -4.05 1.77 -1.94
CA PHE A 64 -5.24 1.23 -2.60
C PHE A 64 -5.09 -0.23 -3.02
N ASN A 65 -6.11 -1.04 -2.75
CA ASN A 65 -6.17 -2.44 -3.17
C ASN A 65 -7.24 -2.74 -4.25
N TYR A 66 -8.13 -1.80 -4.56
CA TYR A 66 -9.22 -1.97 -5.55
C TYR A 66 -8.93 -1.30 -6.90
N TYR A 67 -7.95 -1.84 -7.65
CA TYR A 67 -7.70 -1.36 -9.02
C TYR A 67 -8.86 -1.72 -9.97
N PRO A 68 -9.35 -0.82 -10.83
CA PRO A 68 -8.95 0.58 -11.01
C PRO A 68 -9.91 1.60 -10.34
N ALA A 69 -10.63 1.24 -9.29
CA ALA A 69 -11.69 2.05 -8.72
C ALA A 69 -11.25 3.47 -8.27
N PRO A 70 -10.13 3.65 -7.51
CA PRO A 70 -9.69 4.98 -7.08
C PRO A 70 -9.22 5.88 -8.24
N ILE A 71 -8.88 5.28 -9.39
CA ILE A 71 -8.60 6.05 -10.62
C ILE A 71 -9.91 6.57 -11.21
N LYS A 72 -10.91 5.70 -11.28
CA LYS A 72 -12.20 6.03 -11.93
C LYS A 72 -13.03 7.03 -11.16
N ASN A 73 -12.92 7.07 -9.85
CA ASN A 73 -13.69 7.99 -9.00
C ASN A 73 -12.93 9.27 -8.64
N GLY A 74 -11.71 9.47 -9.16
CA GLY A 74 -10.90 10.68 -8.96
C GLY A 74 -10.05 10.69 -7.68
N LEU A 75 -10.24 9.74 -6.76
CA LEU A 75 -9.53 9.73 -5.49
C LEU A 75 -8.00 9.68 -5.67
N ALA A 76 -7.52 8.82 -6.57
CA ALA A 76 -6.09 8.71 -6.85
C ALA A 76 -5.49 9.99 -7.48
N SER A 77 -6.31 10.82 -8.12
CA SER A 77 -5.89 12.10 -8.70
C SER A 77 -5.85 13.26 -7.70
N ALA A 78 -6.45 13.08 -6.52
CA ALA A 78 -6.52 14.08 -5.46
C ALA A 78 -5.28 14.11 -4.54
N ILE A 79 -4.36 13.17 -4.71
CA ILE A 79 -3.15 13.00 -3.90
C ILE A 79 -1.89 13.09 -4.75
N ASP A 80 -0.73 13.36 -4.12
CA ASP A 80 0.53 13.58 -4.84
C ASP A 80 1.20 12.26 -5.26
N LEU A 81 1.15 11.23 -4.41
CA LEU A 81 1.75 9.92 -4.62
C LEU A 81 0.70 8.83 -4.48
N VAL A 82 0.64 7.92 -5.43
CA VAL A 82 -0.38 6.86 -5.43
C VAL A 82 0.22 5.55 -4.94
N GLY A 83 -0.23 5.11 -3.75
CA GLY A 83 0.15 3.83 -3.17
C GLY A 83 -0.71 2.69 -3.69
N TRP A 84 -0.10 1.56 -4.01
CA TRP A 84 -0.80 0.36 -4.43
C TRP A 84 -0.47 -0.81 -3.53
N ASN A 85 -1.51 -1.44 -2.99
CA ASN A 85 -1.39 -2.65 -2.19
C ASN A 85 -1.57 -3.87 -3.09
N TYR A 86 -0.53 -4.70 -3.20
CA TYR A 86 -0.55 -5.98 -3.94
C TYR A 86 -0.95 -5.85 -5.41
N LYS A 87 -0.42 -4.86 -6.12
CA LYS A 87 -0.73 -4.63 -7.55
C LYS A 87 0.52 -4.52 -8.44
N PRO A 88 1.61 -5.29 -8.22
CA PRO A 88 2.85 -5.14 -8.97
C PRO A 88 2.64 -5.27 -10.49
N ARG A 89 1.77 -6.19 -10.92
CA ARG A 89 1.46 -6.42 -12.33
C ARG A 89 0.67 -5.29 -13.02
N LYS A 90 0.26 -4.26 -12.24
CA LYS A 90 -0.48 -3.09 -12.76
C LYS A 90 0.39 -1.85 -12.90
N TYR A 91 1.57 -1.81 -12.36
CA TYR A 91 2.41 -0.62 -12.32
C TYR A 91 2.73 -0.07 -13.72
N VAL A 92 3.11 -0.92 -14.66
CA VAL A 92 3.38 -0.50 -16.04
C VAL A 92 2.12 0.08 -16.69
N GLU A 93 0.98 -0.63 -16.62
CA GLU A 93 -0.29 -0.15 -17.16
C GLU A 93 -0.70 1.20 -16.57
N ILE A 94 -0.50 1.39 -15.27
CA ILE A 94 -0.85 2.63 -14.57
C ILE A 94 0.02 3.78 -15.05
N THR A 95 1.33 3.62 -15.09
CA THR A 95 2.26 4.69 -15.47
C THR A 95 2.26 5.00 -16.97
N GLU A 96 1.93 4.06 -17.83
CA GLU A 96 1.67 4.32 -19.25
C GLU A 96 0.43 5.20 -19.45
N ARG A 97 -0.65 4.97 -18.69
CA ARG A 97 -1.87 5.76 -18.77
C ARG A 97 -1.77 7.10 -18.03
N HIS A 98 -0.93 7.17 -17.02
CA HIS A 98 -0.72 8.34 -16.16
C HIS A 98 0.78 8.65 -16.03
N PRO A 99 1.45 9.10 -17.10
CA PRO A 99 2.92 9.22 -17.14
C PRO A 99 3.50 10.26 -16.17
N ASN A 100 2.65 11.12 -15.63
CA ASN A 100 3.06 12.12 -14.64
C ASN A 100 2.86 11.65 -13.18
N TRP A 101 2.29 10.47 -12.98
CA TRP A 101 2.11 9.95 -11.63
C TRP A 101 3.38 9.28 -11.13
N LEU A 102 3.68 9.55 -9.87
CA LEU A 102 4.62 8.76 -9.09
C LEU A 102 3.82 7.76 -8.26
N ILE A 103 4.20 6.51 -8.34
CA ILE A 103 3.55 5.41 -7.63
C ILE A 103 4.53 4.71 -6.70
N TYR A 104 4.03 3.90 -5.79
CA TYR A 104 4.83 3.03 -4.95
C TYR A 104 3.99 1.85 -4.44
N GLY A 105 4.62 0.77 -4.06
CA GLY A 105 3.97 -0.33 -3.36
C GLY A 105 3.78 0.04 -1.90
N SER A 106 2.58 0.46 -1.53
CA SER A 106 2.27 0.91 -0.16
C SER A 106 2.11 -0.25 0.82
N GLU A 107 1.78 -1.44 0.31
CA GLU A 107 1.73 -2.70 1.06
C GLU A 107 1.91 -3.85 0.08
N THR A 108 3.02 -4.58 0.19
CA THR A 108 3.41 -5.53 -0.84
C THR A 108 3.86 -6.86 -0.26
N SER A 109 3.99 -7.88 -1.11
CA SER A 109 4.37 -9.23 -0.77
C SER A 109 3.32 -9.98 0.06
N SER A 110 3.34 -9.89 1.39
CA SER A 110 2.45 -10.64 2.31
C SER A 110 2.58 -12.17 2.18
N THR A 111 3.75 -12.64 1.78
CA THR A 111 4.07 -14.06 1.82
C THR A 111 4.35 -14.51 3.24
N VAL A 112 4.09 -15.78 3.51
CA VAL A 112 4.27 -16.39 4.83
C VAL A 112 5.38 -17.41 4.79
N SER A 113 6.17 -17.49 5.87
CA SER A 113 7.25 -18.46 6.01
C SER A 113 7.47 -18.85 7.46
N SER A 114 7.95 -20.08 7.68
CA SER A 114 8.41 -20.55 8.97
C SER A 114 9.93 -20.66 8.95
N ARG A 115 10.60 -19.98 9.84
CA ARG A 115 12.06 -19.93 9.90
C ARG A 115 12.70 -21.32 10.02
N GLY A 116 13.61 -21.62 9.10
CA GLY A 116 14.39 -22.85 9.12
C GLY A 116 13.64 -24.11 8.67
N ILE A 117 12.49 -23.98 8.04
CA ILE A 117 11.67 -25.07 7.54
C ILE A 117 11.81 -25.20 6.02
N TYR A 118 12.24 -26.36 5.55
CA TYR A 118 12.54 -26.64 4.14
C TYR A 118 11.82 -27.90 3.65
N HIS A 119 10.48 -27.86 3.64
CA HIS A 119 9.67 -28.95 3.11
C HIS A 119 9.66 -28.94 1.59
N LEU A 120 9.75 -30.11 0.99
CA LEU A 120 9.66 -30.31 -0.47
C LEU A 120 8.74 -31.51 -0.79
N PRO A 121 7.92 -31.46 -1.84
CA PRO A 121 7.72 -30.30 -2.73
C PRO A 121 7.00 -29.15 -2.03
N VAL A 122 7.21 -27.94 -2.50
CA VAL A 122 6.47 -26.77 -2.03
C VAL A 122 5.22 -26.62 -2.89
N GLU A 123 4.07 -26.81 -2.28
CA GLU A 123 2.77 -26.69 -2.94
C GLU A 123 1.99 -25.51 -2.35
N LYS A 124 1.51 -24.66 -3.25
CA LYS A 124 0.77 -23.46 -2.87
C LYS A 124 -0.57 -23.85 -2.24
N TYR A 125 -0.87 -23.31 -1.07
CA TYR A 125 -2.09 -23.56 -0.29
C TYR A 125 -2.20 -24.96 0.35
N GLU A 126 -1.16 -25.78 0.30
CA GLU A 126 -1.15 -27.04 1.02
C GLU A 126 -0.39 -26.91 2.36
N LEU A 127 -1.00 -27.45 3.40
CA LEU A 127 -0.38 -27.51 4.74
C LEU A 127 0.46 -28.79 4.82
N HIS A 128 1.70 -28.64 5.25
CA HIS A 128 2.51 -29.77 5.63
C HIS A 128 1.96 -30.41 6.93
N GLU A 129 2.18 -31.71 7.11
CA GLU A 129 1.70 -32.46 8.30
C GLU A 129 2.20 -31.89 9.64
N SER A 130 3.34 -31.19 9.63
CA SER A 130 3.88 -30.49 10.81
C SER A 130 3.18 -29.17 11.11
N LEU A 131 2.22 -28.74 10.30
CA LEU A 131 1.57 -27.42 10.34
C LEU A 131 2.55 -26.24 10.21
N GLN A 132 3.74 -26.49 9.68
CA GLN A 132 4.76 -25.48 9.39
C GLN A 132 4.76 -25.16 7.92
N ILE A 133 4.97 -23.88 7.59
CA ILE A 133 5.11 -23.39 6.21
C ILE A 133 6.60 -23.35 5.85
N THR A 134 6.94 -23.60 4.59
CA THR A 134 8.33 -23.52 4.13
C THR A 134 8.93 -22.10 4.27
N SER A 135 10.24 -22.05 4.45
CA SER A 135 11.03 -20.80 4.55
C SER A 135 11.25 -20.08 3.20
N TYR A 136 10.67 -20.53 2.09
CA TYR A 136 10.99 -20.00 0.76
C TYR A 136 10.20 -18.75 0.33
N ASP A 137 9.35 -18.16 1.17
CA ASP A 137 8.55 -16.96 0.88
C ASP A 137 7.71 -17.03 -0.40
N ILE A 138 7.23 -18.21 -0.76
CA ILE A 138 6.45 -18.44 -1.98
C ILE A 138 5.00 -18.85 -1.71
N ILE A 139 4.63 -18.95 -0.44
CA ILE A 139 3.28 -19.26 0.01
C ILE A 139 2.66 -17.98 0.57
N GLY A 140 1.41 -17.74 0.22
CA GLY A 140 0.67 -16.58 0.71
C GLY A 140 -0.78 -16.62 0.28
N PRO A 141 -1.59 -15.69 0.78
CA PRO A 141 -2.98 -15.55 0.35
C PRO A 141 -3.08 -15.23 -1.15
N PRO A 142 -4.28 -15.35 -1.75
CA PRO A 142 -4.48 -15.21 -3.20
C PRO A 142 -4.02 -13.88 -3.80
N TRP A 143 -3.98 -12.82 -3.01
CA TRP A 143 -3.56 -11.49 -3.45
C TRP A 143 -2.06 -11.23 -3.31
N ALA A 144 -1.34 -12.07 -2.53
CA ALA A 144 0.08 -11.91 -2.27
C ALA A 144 0.94 -12.31 -3.48
N TYR A 145 2.09 -11.67 -3.56
CA TYR A 145 3.12 -12.01 -4.54
C TYR A 145 4.45 -12.28 -3.82
N PRO A 146 5.25 -13.25 -4.31
CA PRO A 146 6.62 -13.40 -3.85
C PRO A 146 7.42 -12.10 -4.04
N PRO A 147 8.39 -11.81 -3.16
CA PRO A 147 9.20 -10.60 -3.24
C PRO A 147 9.85 -10.36 -4.61
N ASP A 148 10.28 -11.43 -5.30
CA ASP A 148 10.88 -11.34 -6.63
C ASP A 148 9.96 -10.63 -7.65
N ILE A 149 8.66 -10.88 -7.60
CA ILE A 149 7.69 -10.26 -8.50
C ILE A 149 7.48 -8.78 -8.17
N GLU A 150 7.48 -8.43 -6.88
CA GLU A 150 7.37 -7.04 -6.44
C GLU A 150 8.61 -6.24 -6.90
N PHE A 151 9.80 -6.74 -6.64
CA PHE A 151 11.05 -6.06 -7.02
C PHE A 151 11.29 -6.02 -8.54
N GLU A 152 10.92 -7.06 -9.28
CA GLU A 152 10.96 -7.02 -10.76
C GLU A 152 10.08 -5.89 -11.30
N SER A 153 8.90 -5.71 -10.70
CA SER A 153 7.96 -4.66 -11.10
C SER A 153 8.49 -3.25 -10.76
N LEU A 154 9.22 -3.10 -9.67
CA LEU A 154 9.91 -1.87 -9.28
C LEU A 154 11.05 -1.55 -10.27
N GLU A 155 11.94 -2.49 -10.55
CA GLU A 155 13.12 -2.29 -11.40
C GLU A 155 12.75 -1.87 -12.83
N ASN A 156 11.65 -2.36 -13.34
CA ASN A 156 11.19 -2.09 -14.70
C ASN A 156 10.31 -0.84 -14.82
N ASN A 157 10.10 -0.07 -13.73
CA ASN A 157 9.22 1.09 -13.76
C ASN A 157 9.87 2.31 -13.08
N PRO A 158 10.41 3.27 -13.83
CA PRO A 158 11.10 4.43 -13.27
C PRO A 158 10.18 5.39 -12.49
N ASN A 159 8.86 5.26 -12.62
CA ASN A 159 7.88 6.05 -11.87
C ASN A 159 7.50 5.37 -10.54
N ASN A 160 7.99 4.17 -10.27
CA ASN A 160 7.81 3.49 -8.99
C ASN A 160 8.94 3.90 -8.03
N LEU A 161 8.54 4.51 -6.90
CA LEU A 161 9.47 5.07 -5.91
C LEU A 161 10.02 4.02 -4.94
N GLY A 162 9.39 2.85 -4.84
CA GLY A 162 9.80 1.80 -3.91
C GLY A 162 8.63 0.93 -3.44
N GLU A 163 8.96 0.02 -2.52
CA GLU A 163 8.04 -0.97 -1.98
C GLU A 163 8.08 -0.98 -0.45
N PHE A 164 6.92 -1.03 0.18
CA PHE A 164 6.76 -1.29 1.61
C PHE A 164 6.27 -2.72 1.80
N ILE A 165 7.17 -3.58 2.22
CA ILE A 165 6.87 -5.00 2.42
C ILE A 165 5.97 -5.19 3.65
N TRP A 166 4.88 -5.88 3.48
CA TRP A 166 4.06 -6.38 4.57
C TRP A 166 4.51 -7.80 4.97
N THR A 167 5.12 -7.97 6.14
CA THR A 167 5.45 -6.92 7.11
C THR A 167 6.87 -7.10 7.62
N GLY A 168 7.46 -6.05 8.19
CA GLY A 168 8.84 -6.07 8.72
C GLY A 168 9.03 -6.85 10.01
N PHE A 169 7.93 -7.22 10.70
CA PHE A 169 7.93 -8.02 11.93
C PHE A 169 6.91 -9.14 11.82
N ASP A 170 7.30 -10.32 12.31
CA ASP A 170 6.38 -11.45 12.42
C ASP A 170 5.25 -11.13 13.39
N TYR A 171 4.06 -11.60 13.08
CA TYR A 171 2.94 -11.62 14.00
C TYR A 171 2.28 -13.01 13.96
N LEU A 172 1.80 -13.45 15.10
CA LEU A 172 1.18 -14.77 15.28
C LEU A 172 -0.29 -14.60 15.62
N GLY A 173 -1.08 -15.60 15.24
CA GLY A 173 -2.45 -15.76 15.71
C GLY A 173 -3.53 -15.17 14.85
N GLU A 174 -3.21 -14.63 13.69
CA GLU A 174 -4.21 -14.26 12.68
C GLU A 174 -4.34 -15.34 11.62
N PRO A 175 -5.43 -16.15 11.63
CA PRO A 175 -5.71 -17.07 10.54
C PRO A 175 -6.12 -16.29 9.29
N THR A 176 -5.38 -16.49 8.24
CA THR A 176 -5.66 -15.94 6.91
C THR A 176 -6.16 -17.00 5.97
#